data_33b7b2c16234705871cd1fc0d914fe4b
#
_entry.id   33b7b2c16234705871cd1fc0d914fe4b
#
_cell.length_a   1.000
_cell.length_b   1.000
_cell.length_c   1.000
_cell.angle_alpha   90.00
_cell.angle_beta   90.00
_cell.angle_gamma   90.00
#
_symmetry.space_group_name_H-M   'P 1'
#
loop_
_entity.id
_entity.type
_entity.pdbx_description
1 polymer ?
#
loop_
_entity_poly.entity_id
_entity_poly.type
_entity_poly.pdbx_seq_one_letter_code
_entity_poly.pdbx_strand_id
1 'polypeptide(L)'
;GYVALVEEGRYADAIRLIRKDNPFPTTCGFICEHPCEARCRRNMVDDAVNIRGLKRFAADYAGFVDPPECAPSTGKKVAVLGGGPGGLSAAYYLQLMGHQTTVYEMLPKLGGMLRYGIPNYRLPKDRLDDDINAILKTGVEVKQGLKIGVDITIQELREQYDAVLITIGASTDKKLGLPGEDADGILSAVQFLRSVGKDEIIDLTGKEVVVIGGGNVSMDAVRTAKRLGAKKVSILYRRRRNDMTALPGEIEGAIAEGIEIVTLKAPASLDVGEDHKIRGIYAT
;
A
#
# COMPACT_ATOMS: atom_id res chain seq x y z
N GLY A 1 23.36 -6.24 12.71
CA GLY A 1 22.86 -5.06 12.05
C GLY A 1 21.93 -4.24 12.94
N TYR A 2 20.85 -3.69 12.42
CA TYR A 2 20.00 -2.76 13.19
C TYR A 2 19.38 -3.36 14.48
N VAL A 3 19.22 -4.66 14.58
CA VAL A 3 18.72 -5.33 15.80
C VAL A 3 19.65 -5.04 17.00
N ALA A 4 20.97 -5.15 16.80
CA ALA A 4 21.95 -4.83 17.84
C ALA A 4 21.90 -3.33 18.22
N LEU A 5 21.71 -2.42 17.24
CA LEU A 5 21.55 -1.01 17.50
C LEU A 5 20.28 -0.70 18.32
N VAL A 6 19.21 -1.45 18.08
CA VAL A 6 17.98 -1.34 18.90
C VAL A 6 18.23 -1.80 20.33
N GLU A 7 18.95 -2.89 20.54
CA GLU A 7 19.36 -3.38 21.86
C GLU A 7 20.18 -2.36 22.61
N GLU A 8 21.07 -1.64 21.92
CA GLU A 8 21.92 -0.57 22.47
C GLU A 8 21.14 0.76 22.70
N GLY A 9 19.86 0.84 22.35
CA GLY A 9 19.07 2.09 22.42
C GLY A 9 19.40 3.12 21.33
N ARG A 10 20.16 2.75 20.31
CA ARG A 10 20.64 3.62 19.23
C ARG A 10 19.66 3.60 18.04
N TYR A 11 18.43 4.04 18.28
CA TYR A 11 17.32 3.92 17.32
C TYR A 11 17.57 4.73 16.04
N ALA A 12 18.12 5.94 16.14
CA ALA A 12 18.44 6.76 14.98
C ALA A 12 19.50 6.09 14.08
N ASP A 13 20.50 5.44 14.66
CA ASP A 13 21.51 4.69 13.91
C ASP A 13 20.93 3.44 13.26
N ALA A 14 19.97 2.80 13.93
CA ALA A 14 19.23 1.68 13.36
C ALA A 14 18.46 2.12 12.11
N ILE A 15 17.78 3.27 12.14
CA ILE A 15 17.07 3.83 10.98
C ILE A 15 18.05 4.21 9.86
N ARG A 16 19.18 4.85 10.18
CA ARG A 16 20.23 5.15 9.18
C ARG A 16 20.74 3.90 8.50
N LEU A 17 20.96 2.83 9.26
CA LEU A 17 21.40 1.56 8.72
C LEU A 17 20.35 0.92 7.81
N ILE A 18 19.08 0.94 8.22
CA ILE A 18 17.99 0.39 7.41
C ILE A 18 17.84 1.17 6.09
N ARG A 19 17.96 2.50 6.11
CA ARG A 19 17.82 3.36 4.93
C ARG A 19 18.88 3.16 3.86
N LYS A 20 19.98 2.48 4.15
CA LYS A 20 20.95 2.08 3.10
C LYS A 20 20.30 1.21 2.02
N ASP A 21 19.37 0.32 2.42
CA ASP A 21 18.72 -0.65 1.53
C ASP A 21 17.21 -0.45 1.40
N ASN A 22 16.61 0.38 2.27
CA ASN A 22 15.16 0.60 2.33
C ASN A 22 14.83 2.03 2.78
N PRO A 23 14.37 2.90 1.86
CA PRO A 23 14.02 4.29 2.18
C PRO A 23 12.70 4.43 2.95
N PHE A 24 11.95 3.33 3.16
CA PHE A 24 10.69 3.28 3.88
C PHE A 24 10.74 2.46 5.17
N PRO A 25 11.66 2.72 6.12
CA PRO A 25 11.79 1.92 7.35
C PRO A 25 10.53 1.95 8.21
N THR A 26 9.90 3.12 8.36
CA THR A 26 8.67 3.32 9.14
C THR A 26 7.53 2.55 8.52
N THR A 27 7.23 2.80 7.26
CA THR A 27 6.18 2.11 6.49
C THR A 27 6.33 0.59 6.56
N CYS A 28 7.54 0.07 6.32
CA CYS A 28 7.80 -1.37 6.41
C CYS A 28 7.61 -1.92 7.81
N GLY A 29 7.87 -1.13 8.85
CA GLY A 29 7.58 -1.50 10.24
C GLY A 29 6.09 -1.77 10.47
N PHE A 30 5.21 -1.05 9.78
CA PHE A 30 3.75 -1.20 9.89
C PHE A 30 3.18 -2.35 9.06
N ILE A 31 3.58 -2.46 7.78
CA ILE A 31 2.82 -3.25 6.79
C ILE A 31 3.59 -4.39 6.11
N CYS A 32 4.89 -4.54 6.35
CA CYS A 32 5.68 -5.60 5.72
C CYS A 32 5.14 -6.99 6.10
N GLU A 33 5.06 -7.88 5.12
CA GLU A 33 4.67 -9.29 5.33
C GLU A 33 5.77 -10.14 6.02
N HIS A 34 6.88 -9.53 6.35
CA HIS A 34 8.02 -10.08 7.10
C HIS A 34 8.47 -11.51 6.70
N PRO A 35 8.70 -11.80 5.40
CA PRO A 35 9.17 -13.12 4.97
C PRO A 35 10.54 -13.52 5.58
N CYS A 36 11.29 -12.54 6.06
CA CYS A 36 12.53 -12.76 6.80
C CYS A 36 12.31 -13.50 8.13
N GLU A 37 11.18 -13.29 8.81
CA GLU A 37 10.82 -13.99 10.04
C GLU A 37 10.45 -15.44 9.74
N ALA A 38 9.69 -15.71 8.68
CA ALA A 38 9.37 -17.07 8.25
C ALA A 38 10.61 -17.91 7.89
N ARG A 39 11.70 -17.24 7.46
CA ARG A 39 12.98 -17.87 7.12
C ARG A 39 14.05 -17.68 8.20
N CYS A 40 13.68 -17.20 9.37
CA CYS A 40 14.62 -17.02 10.47
C CYS A 40 15.15 -18.37 10.97
N ARG A 41 16.47 -18.50 11.07
CA ARG A 41 17.10 -19.73 11.58
C ARG A 41 16.70 -20.05 13.03
N ARG A 42 16.32 -19.03 13.80
CA ARG A 42 15.86 -19.22 15.17
C ARG A 42 14.61 -20.10 15.25
N ASN A 43 13.76 -20.12 14.21
CA ASN A 43 12.64 -21.07 14.10
C ASN A 43 13.02 -22.55 14.24
N MET A 44 14.34 -22.88 14.14
CA MET A 44 14.84 -24.24 14.37
C MET A 44 15.02 -24.55 15.86
N VAL A 45 14.96 -23.55 16.72
CA VAL A 45 15.20 -23.65 18.18
C VAL A 45 13.94 -23.31 18.96
N ASP A 46 13.34 -22.16 18.63
CA ASP A 46 12.15 -21.60 19.25
C ASP A 46 11.42 -20.69 18.24
N ASP A 47 11.07 -19.45 18.59
CA ASP A 47 10.39 -18.49 17.72
C ASP A 47 11.36 -17.61 16.93
N ALA A 48 10.90 -17.12 15.78
CA ALA A 48 11.64 -16.15 14.97
C ALA A 48 11.96 -14.88 15.78
N VAL A 49 13.10 -14.27 15.47
CA VAL A 49 13.36 -12.90 15.93
C VAL A 49 12.30 -11.99 15.36
N ASN A 50 11.66 -11.16 16.17
CA ASN A 50 10.63 -10.18 15.75
C ASN A 50 11.27 -9.02 14.95
N ILE A 51 11.73 -9.33 13.74
CA ILE A 51 12.53 -8.44 12.88
C ILE A 51 11.74 -7.20 12.47
N ARG A 52 10.45 -7.39 12.10
CA ARG A 52 9.55 -6.29 11.74
C ARG A 52 9.21 -5.44 12.96
N GLY A 53 8.88 -6.07 14.09
CA GLY A 53 8.56 -5.36 15.33
C GLY A 53 9.72 -4.52 15.84
N LEU A 54 10.96 -5.02 15.79
CA LEU A 54 12.14 -4.25 16.16
C LEU A 54 12.40 -3.07 15.20
N LYS A 55 12.14 -3.25 13.89
CA LYS A 55 12.20 -2.15 12.92
C LYS A 55 11.14 -1.08 13.24
N ARG A 56 9.91 -1.51 13.55
CA ARG A 56 8.82 -0.63 13.96
C ARG A 56 9.19 0.16 15.23
N PHE A 57 9.69 -0.54 16.24
CA PHE A 57 10.14 0.05 17.49
C PHE A 57 11.22 1.13 17.25
N ALA A 58 12.25 0.81 16.45
CA ALA A 58 13.26 1.80 16.09
C ALA A 58 12.65 3.04 15.42
N ALA A 59 11.72 2.86 14.48
CA ALA A 59 11.07 3.97 13.78
C ALA A 59 10.19 4.82 14.72
N ASP A 60 9.54 4.21 15.71
CA ASP A 60 8.69 4.92 16.65
C ASP A 60 9.50 5.77 17.67
N TYR A 61 10.73 5.36 17.99
CA TYR A 61 11.55 6.01 19.01
C TYR A 61 12.76 6.82 18.47
N ALA A 62 13.09 6.71 17.19
CA ALA A 62 14.23 7.41 16.59
C ALA A 62 14.01 8.92 16.42
N GLY A 63 12.76 9.38 16.40
CA GLY A 63 12.43 10.71 15.91
C GLY A 63 12.71 10.86 14.41
N PHE A 64 12.76 12.09 13.92
CA PHE A 64 13.13 12.34 12.54
C PHE A 64 14.63 12.09 12.34
N VAL A 65 14.98 11.25 11.38
CA VAL A 65 16.37 10.92 11.04
C VAL A 65 16.66 11.46 9.64
N ASP A 66 17.67 12.31 9.55
CA ASP A 66 18.11 12.89 8.28
C ASP A 66 18.59 11.80 7.30
N PRO A 67 18.35 11.98 5.98
CA PRO A 67 18.95 11.13 4.97
C PRO A 67 20.47 11.36 4.92
N PRO A 68 21.24 10.44 4.30
CA PRO A 68 22.65 10.66 4.01
C PRO A 68 22.86 11.87 3.08
N GLU A 69 24.05 12.43 3.08
CA GLU A 69 24.47 13.43 2.09
C GLU A 69 24.50 12.82 0.69
N CYS A 70 24.08 13.61 -0.27
CA CYS A 70 24.13 13.21 -1.68
C CYS A 70 25.56 13.31 -2.22
N ALA A 71 25.89 12.43 -3.16
CA ALA A 71 27.12 12.54 -3.94
C ALA A 71 27.14 13.86 -4.75
N PRO A 72 28.33 14.33 -5.17
CA PRO A 72 28.44 15.48 -6.06
C PRO A 72 27.57 15.33 -7.32
N SER A 73 27.03 16.47 -7.80
CA SER A 73 26.14 16.45 -8.97
C SER A 73 26.80 15.82 -10.19
N THR A 74 26.10 14.91 -10.83
CA THR A 74 26.51 14.29 -12.11
C THR A 74 26.12 15.13 -13.32
N GLY A 75 25.32 16.20 -13.12
CA GLY A 75 24.73 16.99 -14.21
C GLY A 75 23.61 16.27 -14.95
N LYS A 76 23.25 15.02 -14.58
CA LYS A 76 22.20 14.23 -15.21
C LYS A 76 20.85 14.48 -14.55
N LYS A 77 19.79 14.51 -15.38
CA LYS A 77 18.39 14.72 -14.99
C LYS A 77 17.58 13.48 -15.24
N VAL A 78 16.81 13.03 -14.24
CA VAL A 78 15.95 11.85 -14.36
C VAL A 78 14.52 12.21 -14.00
N ALA A 79 13.58 11.92 -14.91
CA ALA A 79 12.15 11.97 -14.61
C ALA A 79 11.67 10.61 -14.09
N VAL A 80 10.92 10.60 -12.98
CA VAL A 80 10.30 9.42 -12.39
C VAL A 80 8.80 9.58 -12.48
N LEU A 81 8.11 8.68 -13.18
CA LEU A 81 6.67 8.74 -13.44
C LEU A 81 5.93 7.87 -12.42
N GLY A 82 5.31 8.50 -11.43
CA GLY A 82 4.57 7.90 -10.34
C GLY A 82 5.25 8.08 -8.98
N GLY A 83 4.58 8.76 -8.07
CA GLY A 83 5.01 9.06 -6.70
C GLY A 83 4.62 8.00 -5.68
N GLY A 84 4.47 6.73 -6.12
CA GLY A 84 4.30 5.58 -5.25
C GLY A 84 5.63 5.07 -4.66
N PRO A 85 5.61 3.95 -3.89
CA PRO A 85 6.83 3.45 -3.23
C PRO A 85 7.97 3.12 -4.19
N GLY A 86 7.66 2.61 -5.38
CA GLY A 86 8.68 2.32 -6.41
C GLY A 86 9.37 3.58 -6.91
N GLY A 87 8.59 4.61 -7.27
CA GLY A 87 9.12 5.88 -7.77
C GLY A 87 9.88 6.66 -6.71
N LEU A 88 9.35 6.73 -5.50
CA LEU A 88 10.01 7.41 -4.39
C LEU A 88 11.31 6.71 -3.96
N SER A 89 11.34 5.36 -3.98
CA SER A 89 12.59 4.62 -3.74
C SER A 89 13.63 4.90 -4.81
N ALA A 90 13.23 4.86 -6.08
CA ALA A 90 14.13 5.17 -7.19
C ALA A 90 14.64 6.62 -7.10
N ALA A 91 13.75 7.58 -6.84
CA ALA A 91 14.11 8.98 -6.68
C ALA A 91 15.12 9.19 -5.55
N TYR A 92 14.92 8.53 -4.40
CA TYR A 92 15.83 8.58 -3.27
C TYR A 92 17.24 8.14 -3.64
N TYR A 93 17.41 6.97 -4.24
CA TYR A 93 18.73 6.47 -4.58
C TYR A 93 19.38 7.25 -5.74
N LEU A 94 18.61 7.64 -6.74
CA LEU A 94 19.13 8.48 -7.85
C LEU A 94 19.61 9.83 -7.32
N GLN A 95 18.88 10.44 -6.41
CA GLN A 95 19.30 11.72 -5.80
C GLN A 95 20.55 11.53 -4.93
N LEU A 96 20.66 10.46 -4.14
CA LEU A 96 21.87 10.14 -3.39
C LEU A 96 23.09 9.89 -4.28
N MET A 97 22.89 9.38 -5.52
CA MET A 97 23.94 9.21 -6.52
C MET A 97 24.33 10.52 -7.22
N GLY A 98 23.72 11.66 -6.86
CA GLY A 98 24.01 12.97 -7.43
C GLY A 98 23.26 13.30 -8.73
N HIS A 99 22.22 12.52 -9.12
CA HIS A 99 21.36 12.84 -10.24
C HIS A 99 20.25 13.80 -9.80
N GLN A 100 19.94 14.81 -10.61
CA GLN A 100 18.77 15.67 -10.39
C GLN A 100 17.52 14.89 -10.73
N THR A 101 16.68 14.60 -9.74
CA THR A 101 15.53 13.73 -9.91
C THR A 101 14.22 14.50 -9.69
N THR A 102 13.28 14.37 -10.65
CA THR A 102 11.95 14.97 -10.57
C THR A 102 10.89 13.86 -10.63
N VAL A 103 10.05 13.79 -9.62
CA VAL A 103 8.92 12.85 -9.55
C VAL A 103 7.65 13.52 -10.07
N TYR A 104 6.97 12.89 -11.02
CA TYR A 104 5.67 13.28 -11.55
C TYR A 104 4.58 12.39 -10.95
N GLU A 105 3.58 13.00 -10.30
CA GLU A 105 2.47 12.29 -9.68
C GLU A 105 1.13 12.91 -10.08
N MET A 106 0.19 12.06 -10.53
CA MET A 106 -1.13 12.53 -10.96
C MET A 106 -2.06 12.87 -9.80
N LEU A 107 -1.83 12.28 -8.63
CA LEU A 107 -2.66 12.51 -7.44
C LEU A 107 -2.12 13.68 -6.61
N PRO A 108 -2.94 14.29 -5.75
CA PRO A 108 -2.53 15.48 -4.99
C PRO A 108 -1.49 15.20 -3.91
N LYS A 109 -1.29 13.94 -3.50
CA LYS A 109 -0.33 13.57 -2.46
C LYS A 109 0.50 12.37 -2.90
N LEU A 110 1.78 12.34 -2.50
CA LEU A 110 2.69 11.23 -2.71
C LEU A 110 2.32 10.00 -1.87
N GLY A 111 2.85 8.85 -2.24
CA GLY A 111 2.72 7.59 -1.51
C GLY A 111 2.00 6.49 -2.30
N GLY A 112 1.32 6.82 -3.41
CA GLY A 112 0.65 5.83 -4.25
C GLY A 112 -0.26 4.90 -3.45
N MET A 113 -0.18 3.58 -3.66
CA MET A 113 -1.02 2.60 -2.96
C MET A 113 -0.77 2.54 -1.44
N LEU A 114 0.38 2.97 -0.94
CA LEU A 114 0.61 3.10 0.51
C LEU A 114 -0.34 4.13 1.15
N ARG A 115 -0.62 5.21 0.43
CA ARG A 115 -1.53 6.25 0.88
C ARG A 115 -2.99 5.95 0.54
N TYR A 116 -3.23 5.57 -0.71
CA TYR A 116 -4.58 5.52 -1.27
C TYR A 116 -5.20 4.12 -1.23
N GLY A 117 -4.44 3.07 -0.99
CA GLY A 117 -4.93 1.70 -0.93
C GLY A 117 -4.94 1.10 0.46
N ILE A 118 -3.96 1.45 1.31
CA ILE A 118 -3.86 0.91 2.66
C ILE A 118 -4.63 1.80 3.63
N PRO A 119 -5.57 1.25 4.43
CA PRO A 119 -6.35 2.04 5.38
C PRO A 119 -5.48 2.68 6.46
N ASN A 120 -5.95 3.83 6.98
CA ASN A 120 -5.22 4.60 8.00
C ASN A 120 -4.98 3.82 9.31
N TYR A 121 -5.86 2.90 9.68
CA TYR A 121 -5.70 2.08 10.88
C TYR A 121 -4.58 1.04 10.75
N ARG A 122 -4.16 0.69 9.52
CA ARG A 122 -2.99 -0.19 9.26
C ARG A 122 -1.71 0.61 9.05
N LEU A 123 -1.78 1.68 8.29
CA LEU A 123 -0.66 2.58 8.01
C LEU A 123 -1.13 4.04 8.21
N PRO A 124 -0.92 4.62 9.40
CA PRO A 124 -1.19 6.03 9.65
C PRO A 124 -0.46 6.92 8.64
N LYS A 125 -1.15 7.92 8.11
CA LYS A 125 -0.62 8.70 6.99
C LYS A 125 0.51 9.64 7.40
N ASP A 126 0.50 10.12 8.63
CA ASP A 126 1.61 10.84 9.27
C ASP A 126 2.89 9.99 9.32
N ARG A 127 2.75 8.69 9.65
CA ARG A 127 3.89 7.76 9.69
C ARG A 127 4.45 7.44 8.30
N LEU A 128 3.60 7.41 7.27
CA LEU A 128 4.04 7.33 5.88
C LEU A 128 4.77 8.62 5.47
N ASP A 129 4.27 9.77 5.93
CA ASP A 129 4.87 11.07 5.64
C ASP A 129 6.26 11.24 6.27
N ASP A 130 6.57 10.59 7.39
CA ASP A 130 7.93 10.54 7.96
C ASP A 130 8.95 10.00 6.95
N ASP A 131 8.62 8.88 6.29
CA ASP A 131 9.51 8.30 5.27
C ASP A 131 9.57 9.16 4.01
N ILE A 132 8.43 9.68 3.54
CA ILE A 132 8.37 10.55 2.36
C ILE A 132 9.15 11.83 2.59
N ASN A 133 9.01 12.48 3.74
CA ASN A 133 9.74 13.71 4.08
C ASN A 133 11.25 13.48 4.10
N ALA A 134 11.71 12.32 4.60
CA ALA A 134 13.12 11.97 4.55
C ALA A 134 13.63 11.78 3.12
N ILE A 135 12.80 11.21 2.23
CA ILE A 135 13.12 11.10 0.80
C ILE A 135 13.20 12.49 0.17
N LEU A 136 12.21 13.34 0.39
CA LEU A 136 12.18 14.69 -0.18
C LEU A 136 13.33 15.58 0.33
N LYS A 137 13.80 15.36 1.55
CA LYS A 137 14.93 16.08 2.12
C LYS A 137 16.26 15.83 1.40
N THR A 138 16.36 14.80 0.56
CA THR A 138 17.52 14.61 -0.33
C THR A 138 17.58 15.61 -1.49
N GLY A 139 16.52 16.41 -1.70
CA GLY A 139 16.44 17.40 -2.79
C GLY A 139 15.66 16.90 -4.01
N VAL A 140 14.92 15.79 -3.90
CA VAL A 140 14.02 15.32 -4.97
C VAL A 140 12.95 16.38 -5.26
N GLU A 141 12.85 16.78 -6.52
CA GLU A 141 11.78 17.66 -6.99
C GLU A 141 10.47 16.86 -7.20
N VAL A 142 9.34 17.50 -6.96
CA VAL A 142 8.02 16.86 -7.12
C VAL A 142 7.07 17.76 -7.89
N LYS A 143 6.41 17.18 -8.90
CA LYS A 143 5.33 17.79 -9.67
C LYS A 143 4.07 16.95 -9.50
N GLN A 144 3.15 17.43 -8.66
CA GLN A 144 1.88 16.77 -8.33
C GLN A 144 0.72 17.33 -9.19
N GLY A 145 -0.33 16.51 -9.30
CA GLY A 145 -1.52 16.88 -10.08
C GLY A 145 -1.31 16.83 -11.59
N LEU A 146 -0.23 16.20 -12.07
CA LEU A 146 0.11 16.10 -13.49
C LEU A 146 -0.04 14.65 -13.98
N LYS A 147 -0.98 14.45 -14.91
CA LYS A 147 -1.25 13.15 -15.54
C LYS A 147 -0.44 13.01 -16.84
N ILE A 148 0.49 12.10 -16.84
CA ILE A 148 1.30 11.80 -18.03
C ILE A 148 0.39 11.28 -19.17
N GLY A 149 0.63 11.77 -20.38
CA GLY A 149 -0.18 11.48 -21.56
C GLY A 149 -1.42 12.40 -21.71
N VAL A 150 -1.66 13.28 -20.73
CA VAL A 150 -2.72 14.31 -20.78
C VAL A 150 -2.12 15.71 -20.60
N ASP A 151 -1.45 15.96 -19.47
CA ASP A 151 -0.88 17.29 -19.15
C ASP A 151 0.53 17.46 -19.67
N ILE A 152 1.28 16.36 -19.78
CA ILE A 152 2.64 16.29 -20.37
C ILE A 152 2.81 14.92 -21.01
N THR A 153 3.43 14.88 -22.18
CA THR A 153 3.70 13.66 -22.94
C THR A 153 5.02 13.02 -22.53
N ILE A 154 5.16 11.72 -22.78
CA ILE A 154 6.45 11.02 -22.61
C ILE A 154 7.52 11.59 -23.55
N GLN A 155 7.13 12.06 -24.76
CA GLN A 155 8.06 12.64 -25.70
C GLN A 155 8.66 13.95 -25.14
N GLU A 156 7.85 14.85 -24.60
CA GLU A 156 8.34 16.08 -23.98
C GLU A 156 9.28 15.79 -22.80
N LEU A 157 9.00 14.75 -22.02
CA LEU A 157 9.90 14.35 -20.93
C LEU A 157 11.22 13.80 -21.44
N ARG A 158 11.22 13.03 -22.52
CA ARG A 158 12.45 12.51 -23.16
C ARG A 158 13.33 13.61 -23.74
N GLU A 159 12.77 14.74 -24.11
CA GLU A 159 13.51 15.92 -24.57
C GLU A 159 14.12 16.74 -23.43
N GLN A 160 13.51 16.69 -22.23
CA GLN A 160 13.92 17.49 -21.08
C GLN A 160 14.85 16.75 -20.11
N TYR A 161 14.85 15.41 -20.13
CA TYR A 161 15.55 14.55 -19.18
C TYR A 161 16.49 13.57 -19.90
N ASP A 162 17.60 13.24 -19.25
CA ASP A 162 18.55 12.23 -19.75
C ASP A 162 17.95 10.81 -19.67
N ALA A 163 17.05 10.58 -18.71
CA ALA A 163 16.33 9.31 -18.55
C ALA A 163 14.92 9.52 -18.01
N VAL A 164 14.01 8.60 -18.38
CA VAL A 164 12.63 8.55 -17.88
C VAL A 164 12.38 7.16 -17.29
N LEU A 165 12.06 7.10 -16.02
CA LEU A 165 11.72 5.88 -15.29
C LEU A 165 10.21 5.77 -15.09
N ILE A 166 9.61 4.66 -15.50
CA ILE A 166 8.17 4.43 -15.38
C ILE A 166 7.87 3.56 -14.15
N THR A 167 7.16 4.15 -13.18
CA THR A 167 6.80 3.53 -11.89
C THR A 167 5.33 3.77 -11.53
N ILE A 168 4.45 3.76 -12.55
CA ILE A 168 3.02 4.12 -12.44
C ILE A 168 2.18 3.11 -11.62
N GLY A 169 2.76 1.97 -11.26
CA GLY A 169 2.08 0.93 -10.48
C GLY A 169 1.00 0.18 -11.25
N ALA A 170 0.21 -0.62 -10.51
CA ALA A 170 -0.94 -1.36 -11.02
C ALA A 170 -2.17 -0.96 -10.18
N SER A 171 -2.96 -0.04 -10.70
CA SER A 171 -4.07 0.58 -9.96
C SER A 171 -5.46 0.10 -10.40
N THR A 172 -5.51 -0.95 -11.22
CA THR A 172 -6.73 -1.60 -11.68
C THR A 172 -6.81 -3.01 -11.13
N ASP A 173 -8.02 -3.45 -10.82
CA ASP A 173 -8.32 -4.82 -10.38
C ASP A 173 -8.67 -5.73 -11.56
N LYS A 174 -8.74 -7.02 -11.26
CA LYS A 174 -9.26 -8.02 -12.20
C LYS A 174 -10.76 -8.13 -12.03
N LYS A 175 -11.50 -8.10 -13.12
CA LYS A 175 -12.92 -8.37 -13.14
C LYS A 175 -13.20 -9.86 -12.91
N LEU A 176 -14.39 -10.17 -12.40
CA LEU A 176 -14.87 -11.56 -12.23
C LEU A 176 -15.25 -12.19 -13.57
N GLY A 177 -15.68 -11.36 -14.53
CA GLY A 177 -16.18 -11.81 -15.82
C GLY A 177 -17.61 -12.39 -15.77
N LEU A 178 -18.39 -11.97 -14.79
CA LEU A 178 -19.79 -12.37 -14.64
C LEU A 178 -20.72 -11.36 -15.33
N PRO A 179 -21.79 -11.81 -15.98
CA PRO A 179 -22.82 -10.91 -16.50
C PRO A 179 -23.38 -10.01 -15.40
N GLY A 180 -23.54 -8.72 -15.70
CA GLY A 180 -24.03 -7.72 -14.75
C GLY A 180 -22.97 -7.18 -13.79
N GLU A 181 -21.70 -7.44 -14.01
CA GLU A 181 -20.59 -6.94 -13.16
C GLU A 181 -20.42 -5.41 -13.23
N ASP A 182 -21.11 -4.75 -14.16
CA ASP A 182 -21.19 -3.30 -14.32
C ASP A 182 -22.39 -2.68 -13.59
N ALA A 183 -23.19 -3.46 -12.89
CA ALA A 183 -24.36 -2.98 -12.16
C ALA A 183 -23.99 -2.04 -11.00
N ASP A 184 -24.91 -1.11 -10.72
CA ASP A 184 -24.80 -0.19 -9.59
C ASP A 184 -24.69 -0.96 -8.26
N GLY A 185 -23.72 -0.57 -7.44
CA GLY A 185 -23.41 -1.20 -6.16
C GLY A 185 -22.30 -2.25 -6.24
N ILE A 186 -21.81 -2.56 -7.44
CA ILE A 186 -20.60 -3.38 -7.61
C ILE A 186 -19.41 -2.45 -7.72
N LEU A 187 -18.45 -2.64 -6.81
CA LEU A 187 -17.28 -1.78 -6.68
C LEU A 187 -15.98 -2.58 -6.83
N SER A 188 -15.01 -1.98 -7.48
CA SER A 188 -13.63 -2.42 -7.38
C SER A 188 -13.12 -2.18 -5.95
N ALA A 189 -12.57 -3.20 -5.27
CA ALA A 189 -11.99 -3.04 -3.96
C ALA A 189 -10.85 -2.00 -3.93
N VAL A 190 -10.07 -1.95 -5.02
CA VAL A 190 -8.98 -0.96 -5.16
C VAL A 190 -9.53 0.45 -5.28
N GLN A 191 -10.59 0.65 -6.08
CA GLN A 191 -11.24 1.96 -6.22
C GLN A 191 -11.93 2.38 -4.92
N PHE A 192 -12.64 1.46 -4.26
CA PHE A 192 -13.28 1.70 -2.97
C PHE A 192 -12.28 2.18 -1.92
N LEU A 193 -11.16 1.46 -1.75
CA LEU A 193 -10.12 1.85 -0.80
C LEU A 193 -9.45 3.18 -1.20
N ARG A 194 -9.28 3.42 -2.50
CA ARG A 194 -8.74 4.69 -3.01
C ARG A 194 -9.66 5.88 -2.72
N SER A 195 -10.96 5.73 -2.90
CA SER A 195 -11.93 6.76 -2.54
C SER A 195 -11.86 7.10 -1.06
N VAL A 196 -11.80 6.10 -0.19
CA VAL A 196 -11.58 6.30 1.25
C VAL A 196 -10.22 6.97 1.51
N GLY A 197 -9.17 6.56 0.83
CA GLY A 197 -7.82 7.15 0.95
C GLY A 197 -7.69 8.58 0.43
N LYS A 198 -8.68 9.05 -0.34
CA LYS A 198 -8.85 10.45 -0.79
C LYS A 198 -9.76 11.26 0.13
N ASP A 199 -10.21 10.69 1.23
CA ASP A 199 -11.17 11.29 2.15
C ASP A 199 -12.54 11.57 1.50
N GLU A 200 -12.91 10.80 0.44
CA GLU A 200 -14.25 10.85 -0.15
C GLU A 200 -15.27 10.26 0.83
N ILE A 201 -16.42 10.95 0.98
CA ILE A 201 -17.48 10.51 1.89
C ILE A 201 -18.21 9.31 1.26
N ILE A 202 -18.07 8.14 1.89
CA ILE A 202 -18.79 6.91 1.51
C ILE A 202 -19.62 6.49 2.71
N ASP A 203 -20.95 6.44 2.53
CA ASP A 203 -21.87 5.95 3.55
C ASP A 203 -22.38 4.55 3.18
N LEU A 204 -22.05 3.58 4.01
CA LEU A 204 -22.51 2.20 3.90
C LEU A 204 -23.54 1.83 4.99
N THR A 205 -24.09 2.82 5.70
CA THR A 205 -25.08 2.60 6.77
C THR A 205 -26.25 1.78 6.26
N GLY A 206 -26.52 0.68 6.96
CA GLY A 206 -27.62 -0.23 6.62
C GLY A 206 -27.36 -1.16 5.42
N LYS A 207 -26.28 -1.00 4.70
CA LYS A 207 -25.91 -1.87 3.56
C LYS A 207 -25.38 -3.21 4.03
N GLU A 208 -25.61 -4.23 3.20
CA GLU A 208 -24.92 -5.51 3.28
C GLU A 208 -23.82 -5.56 2.23
N VAL A 209 -22.60 -5.88 2.65
CA VAL A 209 -21.41 -5.85 1.80
C VAL A 209 -20.80 -7.24 1.71
N VAL A 210 -20.58 -7.71 0.49
CA VAL A 210 -19.86 -8.96 0.21
C VAL A 210 -18.58 -8.62 -0.54
N VAL A 211 -17.44 -9.04 -0.01
CA VAL A 211 -16.14 -8.87 -0.69
C VAL A 211 -15.68 -10.22 -1.21
N ILE A 212 -15.34 -10.29 -2.50
CA ILE A 212 -14.87 -11.53 -3.14
C ILE A 212 -13.35 -11.53 -3.13
N GLY A 213 -12.77 -12.50 -2.45
CA GLY A 213 -11.32 -12.66 -2.39
C GLY A 213 -10.80 -13.02 -0.99
N GLY A 214 -9.52 -13.42 -0.91
CA GLY A 214 -8.89 -13.88 0.33
C GLY A 214 -7.48 -13.29 0.53
N GLY A 215 -7.16 -12.16 -0.10
CA GLY A 215 -5.91 -11.44 0.08
C GLY A 215 -6.01 -10.27 1.07
N ASN A 216 -4.88 -9.62 1.35
CA ASN A 216 -4.83 -8.47 2.26
C ASN A 216 -5.77 -7.32 1.83
N VAL A 217 -5.94 -7.09 0.51
CA VAL A 217 -6.89 -6.09 -0.02
C VAL A 217 -8.34 -6.41 0.39
N SER A 218 -8.71 -7.71 0.40
CA SER A 218 -10.04 -8.12 0.84
C SER A 218 -10.25 -7.86 2.33
N MET A 219 -9.23 -8.11 3.15
CA MET A 219 -9.27 -7.79 4.59
C MET A 219 -9.41 -6.29 4.81
N ASP A 220 -8.65 -5.49 4.09
CA ASP A 220 -8.73 -4.03 4.15
C ASP A 220 -10.12 -3.52 3.73
N ALA A 221 -10.69 -4.07 2.65
CA ALA A 221 -11.99 -3.67 2.14
C ALA A 221 -13.13 -4.00 3.13
N VAL A 222 -13.19 -5.22 3.68
CA VAL A 222 -14.26 -5.60 4.61
C VAL A 222 -14.18 -4.84 5.93
N ARG A 223 -12.98 -4.67 6.48
CA ARG A 223 -12.79 -3.93 7.73
C ARG A 223 -13.08 -2.44 7.54
N THR A 224 -12.77 -1.87 6.37
CA THR A 224 -13.14 -0.51 6.02
C THR A 224 -14.64 -0.37 5.84
N ALA A 225 -15.30 -1.29 5.11
CA ALA A 225 -16.75 -1.28 4.95
C ALA A 225 -17.49 -1.35 6.29
N LYS A 226 -17.00 -2.17 7.22
CA LYS A 226 -17.55 -2.26 8.58
C LYS A 226 -17.47 -0.92 9.32
N ARG A 227 -16.33 -0.23 9.24
CA ARG A 227 -16.12 1.10 9.85
C ARG A 227 -16.95 2.20 9.21
N LEU A 228 -17.33 2.04 7.94
CA LEU A 228 -18.24 2.95 7.22
C LEU A 228 -19.73 2.66 7.47
N GLY A 229 -20.06 1.83 8.48
CA GLY A 229 -21.42 1.64 8.95
C GLY A 229 -22.19 0.49 8.29
N ALA A 230 -21.54 -0.37 7.50
CA ALA A 230 -22.21 -1.51 6.89
C ALA A 230 -22.85 -2.42 7.95
N LYS A 231 -24.15 -2.77 7.75
CA LYS A 231 -24.95 -3.59 8.67
C LYS A 231 -24.40 -5.02 8.78
N LYS A 232 -24.08 -5.60 7.62
CA LYS A 232 -23.49 -6.93 7.50
C LYS A 232 -22.31 -6.86 6.53
N VAL A 233 -21.19 -7.49 6.88
CA VAL A 233 -20.02 -7.58 6.02
C VAL A 233 -19.54 -9.02 6.00
N SER A 234 -19.33 -9.56 4.80
CA SER A 234 -18.84 -10.92 4.61
C SER A 234 -17.78 -11.00 3.51
N ILE A 235 -16.93 -12.01 3.62
CA ILE A 235 -15.99 -12.43 2.59
C ILE A 235 -16.52 -13.68 1.93
N LEU A 236 -16.53 -13.71 0.60
CA LEU A 236 -16.76 -14.90 -0.19
C LEU A 236 -15.44 -15.40 -0.77
N TYR A 237 -15.02 -16.61 -0.40
CA TYR A 237 -13.74 -17.16 -0.83
C TYR A 237 -13.88 -18.60 -1.36
N ARG A 238 -13.38 -18.84 -2.58
CA ARG A 238 -13.54 -20.10 -3.31
C ARG A 238 -12.74 -21.28 -2.77
N ARG A 239 -11.75 -21.03 -1.91
CA ARG A 239 -10.89 -22.07 -1.32
C ARG A 239 -11.11 -22.14 0.20
N ARG A 240 -10.32 -22.98 0.87
CA ARG A 240 -10.32 -23.07 2.35
C ARG A 240 -9.71 -21.83 2.98
N ARG A 241 -10.04 -21.58 4.22
CA ARG A 241 -9.46 -20.46 5.01
C ARG A 241 -7.93 -20.49 5.01
N ASN A 242 -7.33 -21.68 5.14
CA ASN A 242 -5.89 -21.85 5.16
C ASN A 242 -5.20 -21.58 3.81
N ASP A 243 -5.97 -21.50 2.74
CA ASP A 243 -5.45 -21.15 1.39
C ASP A 243 -5.54 -19.64 1.12
N MET A 244 -6.00 -18.84 2.08
CA MET A 244 -6.04 -17.39 1.97
C MET A 244 -4.61 -16.84 1.96
N THR A 245 -4.36 -15.85 1.09
CA THR A 245 -3.06 -15.20 0.99
C THR A 245 -2.91 -13.98 1.90
N ALA A 246 -3.99 -13.61 2.60
CA ALA A 246 -3.93 -12.58 3.63
C ALA A 246 -3.10 -13.05 4.83
N LEU A 247 -2.46 -12.11 5.51
CA LEU A 247 -1.74 -12.40 6.75
C LEU A 247 -2.69 -12.97 7.82
N PRO A 248 -2.29 -13.99 8.58
CA PRO A 248 -3.13 -14.58 9.64
C PRO A 248 -3.71 -13.54 10.59
N GLY A 249 -2.91 -12.59 11.06
CA GLY A 249 -3.39 -11.52 11.95
C GLY A 249 -4.42 -10.58 11.32
N GLU A 250 -4.42 -10.40 9.98
CA GLU A 250 -5.45 -9.61 9.30
C GLU A 250 -6.76 -10.39 9.17
N ILE A 251 -6.68 -11.70 8.97
CA ILE A 251 -7.85 -12.59 8.96
C ILE A 251 -8.49 -12.61 10.34
N GLU A 252 -7.69 -12.80 11.39
CA GLU A 252 -8.14 -12.79 12.79
C GLU A 252 -8.73 -11.44 13.18
N GLY A 253 -8.10 -10.34 12.78
CA GLY A 253 -8.62 -9.00 12.99
C GLY A 253 -9.99 -8.78 12.31
N ALA A 254 -10.18 -9.28 11.10
CA ALA A 254 -11.47 -9.21 10.41
C ALA A 254 -12.56 -10.01 11.17
N ILE A 255 -12.25 -11.23 11.63
CA ILE A 255 -13.17 -12.06 12.40
C ILE A 255 -13.52 -11.40 13.74
N ALA A 256 -12.54 -10.84 14.45
CA ALA A 256 -12.75 -10.14 15.72
C ALA A 256 -13.66 -8.91 15.56
N GLU A 257 -13.70 -8.29 14.38
CA GLU A 257 -14.62 -7.19 14.03
C GLU A 257 -16.01 -7.68 13.59
N GLY A 258 -16.28 -8.99 13.65
CA GLY A 258 -17.58 -9.59 13.33
C GLY A 258 -17.82 -9.79 11.83
N ILE A 259 -16.77 -9.88 11.03
CA ILE A 259 -16.85 -10.16 9.59
C ILE A 259 -16.97 -11.68 9.39
N GLU A 260 -18.00 -12.08 8.65
CA GLU A 260 -18.24 -13.48 8.29
C GLU A 260 -17.33 -13.91 7.14
N ILE A 261 -16.64 -15.05 7.26
CA ILE A 261 -15.81 -15.61 6.18
C ILE A 261 -16.49 -16.89 5.66
N VAL A 262 -17.07 -16.79 4.45
CA VAL A 262 -17.71 -17.88 3.75
C VAL A 262 -16.68 -18.49 2.78
N THR A 263 -16.20 -19.68 3.12
CA THR A 263 -15.19 -20.41 2.33
C THR A 263 -15.80 -21.50 1.47
N LEU A 264 -15.02 -22.01 0.50
CA LEU A 264 -15.41 -23.07 -0.43
C LEU A 264 -16.65 -22.68 -1.24
N LYS A 265 -16.79 -21.40 -1.55
CA LYS A 265 -17.85 -20.83 -2.35
C LYS A 265 -17.28 -19.93 -3.43
N ALA A 266 -17.58 -20.25 -4.69
CA ALA A 266 -17.21 -19.42 -5.83
C ALA A 266 -18.43 -18.61 -6.31
N PRO A 267 -18.25 -17.34 -6.71
CA PRO A 267 -19.31 -16.57 -7.31
C PRO A 267 -19.74 -17.24 -8.63
N ALA A 268 -21.02 -17.48 -8.81
CA ALA A 268 -21.60 -18.14 -9.98
C ALA A 268 -22.41 -17.18 -10.86
N SER A 269 -23.24 -16.33 -10.24
CA SER A 269 -24.01 -15.32 -10.95
C SER A 269 -24.35 -14.14 -10.01
N LEU A 270 -24.68 -13.02 -10.62
CA LEU A 270 -25.13 -11.81 -9.95
C LEU A 270 -26.63 -11.66 -10.11
N ASP A 271 -27.33 -11.34 -9.03
CA ASP A 271 -28.74 -10.98 -9.04
C ASP A 271 -28.85 -9.47 -9.22
N VAL A 272 -29.13 -9.04 -10.44
CA VAL A 272 -29.25 -7.63 -10.83
C VAL A 272 -30.70 -7.32 -11.14
N GLY A 273 -31.25 -6.31 -10.49
CA GLY A 273 -32.62 -5.88 -10.74
C GLY A 273 -32.81 -5.17 -12.09
N GLU A 274 -34.06 -4.98 -12.49
CA GLU A 274 -34.42 -4.21 -13.69
C GLU A 274 -33.94 -2.75 -13.61
N ASP A 275 -33.76 -2.23 -12.41
CA ASP A 275 -33.19 -0.91 -12.13
C ASP A 275 -31.65 -0.85 -12.20
N HIS A 276 -31.03 -1.92 -12.76
CA HIS A 276 -29.58 -2.06 -12.90
C HIS A 276 -28.81 -2.05 -11.58
N LYS A 277 -29.45 -2.39 -10.44
CA LYS A 277 -28.79 -2.46 -9.13
C LYS A 277 -28.56 -3.89 -8.70
N ILE A 278 -27.41 -4.12 -8.06
CA ILE A 278 -27.11 -5.40 -7.43
C ILE A 278 -28.07 -5.67 -6.26
N ARG A 279 -28.66 -6.87 -6.22
CA ARG A 279 -29.52 -7.36 -5.14
C ARG A 279 -28.88 -8.49 -4.37
N GLY A 280 -28.06 -9.29 -5.03
CA GLY A 280 -27.41 -10.42 -4.42
C GLY A 280 -26.38 -11.10 -5.30
N ILE A 281 -25.72 -12.10 -4.73
CA ILE A 281 -24.76 -12.94 -5.42
C ILE A 281 -25.08 -14.40 -5.14
N TYR A 282 -25.16 -15.21 -6.16
CA TYR A 282 -25.25 -16.66 -6.06
C TYR A 282 -23.84 -17.26 -6.08
N ALA A 283 -23.59 -18.21 -5.19
CA ALA A 283 -22.30 -18.88 -5.07
C ALA A 283 -22.49 -20.39 -4.96
N THR A 284 -21.63 -21.13 -5.65
CA THR A 284 -21.61 -22.61 -5.67
C THR A 284 -20.43 -23.15 -4.86
#